data_012238518f880d9d6133194ceaf1d194
#
_entry.id   012238518f880d9d6133194ceaf1d194
#
_cell.length_a   1.000
_cell.length_b   1.000
_cell.length_c   1.000
_cell.angle_alpha   90.00
_cell.angle_beta   90.00
_cell.angle_gamma   90.00
#
_symmetry.space_group_name_H-M   'P 1'
#
loop_
_entity.id
_entity.type
_entity.pdbx_description
1 polymer ?
#
loop_
_entity_poly.entity_id
_entity_poly.type
_entity_poly.pdbx_seq_one_letter_code
_entity_poly.pdbx_strand_id
1 'polypeptide(L)'
;MSKPEEFQRYSRTSGFTEGGSGKAQGIAGEEGVHAPEGETFEQKLARIKRELDAVPTLPGVYLWKDKHGQVIYVGKAKQLRARMRQYVNFQDERAKIPLLVEQICTFEYIVVGNEHESLVLEKNLINQHAPWFNADFKDDKSYPFIAITKGDVFPAIKFTREKHRADTRYFGPYTDSRAARRMVDIARRVVPLCSSSCADWRSLKRKLEKDPLACLATDVRPCFDAHVGLGPGACCGRVTPEQYAANVSRIERFLSGNHREFVEELSQEMQEAAAELDFERAGRIKARIDTINGLCDKQHAVSSRNLDADVIGFFREETIAGVHVLMVREGRIINSNEFVLNRGNDVPDQDLLHMFLLRYYDATTSIPHEVVVRVMPEDAEAMEQWLTGKLASAHGAKVRISVPERGEKADLVSMAEQNAKHTLMRYKVRTNYEDKRINDALLQLESALALDAPPMRIECFDISTNHGTYTVASMVVFTNGRPDKGQYRRFKIKAQLDEANDFLSMQEVMSRRYCAERMADERFGKKPDLIILDGGLPQLNAVMQQFDSMGIHDIALCGLAKRDEELFVPWQDTGPVVLPACIWSSRFETRRTASLSNSIANCAARA
;
A
#
# COMPACT_ATOMS: atom_id res chain seq x y z
N MET A 1 24.41 28.29 12.58
CA MET A 1 24.47 29.60 11.90
C MET A 1 24.91 29.35 10.47
N SER A 2 24.00 29.41 9.54
CA SER A 2 24.15 29.84 8.14
C SER A 2 22.80 29.61 7.46
N LYS A 3 22.23 30.69 6.97
CA LYS A 3 20.90 30.80 6.35
C LYS A 3 20.92 30.21 4.94
N PRO A 4 19.79 29.75 4.41
CA PRO A 4 19.65 29.34 3.01
C PRO A 4 19.33 30.56 2.14
N GLU A 5 20.27 31.02 1.36
CA GLU A 5 20.11 32.04 0.29
C GLU A 5 20.00 31.39 -1.10
N GLU A 6 19.09 30.46 -1.32
CA GLU A 6 18.97 29.84 -2.66
C GLU A 6 17.52 29.67 -3.17
N PHE A 7 16.55 30.31 -2.53
CA PHE A 7 15.13 30.15 -2.91
C PHE A 7 14.54 31.29 -3.76
N GLN A 8 15.36 32.23 -4.23
CA GLN A 8 14.87 33.41 -5.00
C GLN A 8 15.05 33.36 -6.51
N ARG A 9 15.40 32.23 -7.15
CA ARG A 9 15.70 32.19 -8.60
C ARG A 9 14.82 31.28 -9.46
N TYR A 10 13.64 30.87 -9.04
CA TYR A 10 12.74 30.06 -9.89
C TYR A 10 11.35 30.66 -10.18
N SER A 11 11.23 31.97 -10.26
CA SER A 11 9.99 32.66 -10.67
C SER A 11 10.04 33.30 -12.05
N ARG A 12 10.85 32.78 -12.99
CA ARG A 12 10.76 33.21 -14.39
C ARG A 12 11.09 32.08 -15.34
N THR A 13 10.16 31.89 -16.32
CA THR A 13 10.29 31.14 -17.58
C THR A 13 10.16 29.62 -17.55
N SER A 14 8.94 29.15 -17.78
CA SER A 14 8.71 28.12 -18.79
C SER A 14 7.40 28.44 -19.50
N GLY A 15 7.50 28.72 -20.81
CA GLY A 15 6.44 29.22 -21.66
C GLY A 15 5.27 28.22 -21.79
N PHE A 16 4.09 28.74 -21.58
CA PHE A 16 2.88 28.19 -22.14
C PHE A 16 2.76 28.75 -23.56
N THR A 17 2.82 27.87 -24.55
CA THR A 17 2.47 28.19 -25.94
C THR A 17 1.00 28.53 -26.02
N GLU A 18 0.72 29.67 -26.65
CA GLU A 18 -0.60 30.22 -26.91
C GLU A 18 -1.49 29.24 -27.70
N GLY A 19 -2.68 29.00 -27.19
CA GLY A 19 -3.74 28.29 -27.87
C GLY A 19 -5.04 28.31 -27.10
N GLY A 20 -5.66 29.47 -26.95
CA GLY A 20 -6.97 29.61 -26.32
C GLY A 20 -7.11 30.93 -25.59
N SER A 21 -7.77 31.90 -26.25
CA SER A 21 -8.05 33.23 -25.71
C SER A 21 -9.06 33.20 -24.57
N GLY A 22 -8.58 32.94 -23.35
CA GLY A 22 -9.30 33.22 -22.12
C GLY A 22 -8.45 34.14 -21.27
N LYS A 23 -8.77 35.42 -21.24
CA LYS A 23 -8.11 36.41 -20.41
C LYS A 23 -8.23 36.01 -18.95
N ALA A 24 -7.11 35.67 -18.32
CA ALA A 24 -7.00 35.64 -16.87
C ALA A 24 -7.23 37.08 -16.36
N GLN A 25 -8.40 37.34 -15.84
CA GLN A 25 -8.70 38.59 -15.16
C GLN A 25 -8.47 38.42 -13.66
N GLY A 26 -7.52 39.23 -13.16
CA GLY A 26 -7.57 39.73 -11.79
C GLY A 26 -6.75 38.96 -10.77
N ILE A 27 -5.44 39.18 -10.72
CA ILE A 27 -4.72 39.19 -9.45
C ILE A 27 -5.24 40.42 -8.68
N ALA A 28 -6.13 40.19 -7.72
CA ALA A 28 -6.51 41.25 -6.79
C ALA A 28 -5.47 41.29 -5.67
N GLY A 29 -4.67 42.39 -5.67
CA GLY A 29 -4.04 42.97 -4.48
C GLY A 29 -2.77 42.28 -3.97
N GLU A 30 -1.62 42.68 -4.49
CA GLU A 30 -0.38 42.78 -3.73
C GLU A 30 -0.45 43.97 -2.76
N GLU A 31 -1.25 43.89 -1.72
CA GLU A 31 -1.08 44.66 -0.48
C GLU A 31 -1.41 43.67 0.65
N GLY A 32 -0.39 43.33 1.45
CA GLY A 32 -0.54 42.46 2.60
C GLY A 32 -1.58 43.07 3.55
N VAL A 33 -2.78 42.52 3.54
CA VAL A 33 -3.81 42.81 4.55
C VAL A 33 -3.34 42.18 5.85
N HIS A 34 -2.59 42.96 6.63
CA HIS A 34 -2.28 42.57 8.03
C HIS A 34 -3.59 42.66 8.82
N ALA A 35 -3.89 41.57 9.56
CA ALA A 35 -4.99 41.59 10.52
C ALA A 35 -4.78 42.76 11.49
N PRO A 36 -5.83 43.55 11.81
CA PRO A 36 -5.72 44.65 12.77
C PRO A 36 -5.25 44.11 14.12
N GLU A 37 -4.24 44.73 14.73
CA GLU A 37 -3.78 44.36 16.05
C GLU A 37 -4.92 44.58 17.07
N GLY A 38 -5.27 43.57 17.85
CA GLY A 38 -6.30 43.64 18.88
C GLY A 38 -7.72 43.30 18.44
N GLU A 39 -7.93 42.77 17.23
CA GLU A 39 -9.22 42.29 16.73
C GLU A 39 -9.73 41.08 17.55
N THR A 40 -10.97 41.17 18.09
CA THR A 40 -11.60 40.03 18.75
C THR A 40 -12.02 38.99 17.72
N PHE A 41 -12.24 37.71 18.18
CA PHE A 41 -12.68 36.63 17.29
C PHE A 41 -13.98 36.97 16.54
N GLU A 42 -14.95 37.58 17.22
CA GLU A 42 -16.22 38.02 16.61
C GLU A 42 -16.03 39.11 15.55
N GLN A 43 -15.17 40.08 15.80
CA GLN A 43 -14.83 41.15 14.86
C GLN A 43 -14.14 40.58 13.62
N LYS A 44 -13.18 39.66 13.82
CA LYS A 44 -12.50 38.94 12.75
C LYS A 44 -13.49 38.18 11.87
N LEU A 45 -14.39 37.41 12.50
CA LEU A 45 -15.39 36.63 11.77
C LEU A 45 -16.33 37.55 10.96
N ALA A 46 -16.76 38.67 11.55
CA ALA A 46 -17.61 39.67 10.86
C ALA A 46 -16.88 40.35 9.68
N ARG A 47 -15.58 40.60 9.80
CA ARG A 47 -14.75 41.11 8.72
C ARG A 47 -14.65 40.12 7.58
N ILE A 48 -14.25 38.88 7.86
CA ILE A 48 -14.11 37.82 6.87
C ILE A 48 -15.44 37.56 6.14
N LYS A 49 -16.57 37.55 6.86
CA LYS A 49 -17.92 37.39 6.26
C LYS A 49 -18.22 38.51 5.25
N ARG A 50 -17.89 39.77 5.57
CA ARG A 50 -18.05 40.90 4.64
C ARG A 50 -17.15 40.81 3.41
N GLU A 51 -15.89 40.40 3.62
CA GLU A 51 -14.93 40.21 2.51
C GLU A 51 -15.38 39.09 1.57
N LEU A 52 -16.00 38.01 2.10
CA LEU A 52 -16.56 36.93 1.32
C LEU A 52 -17.74 37.33 0.43
N ASP A 53 -18.38 38.48 0.69
CA ASP A 53 -19.43 38.99 -0.18
C ASP A 53 -18.93 39.44 -1.55
N ALA A 54 -17.65 39.80 -1.63
CA ALA A 54 -16.97 40.17 -2.88
C ALA A 54 -16.44 38.96 -3.67
N VAL A 55 -16.36 37.76 -3.06
CA VAL A 55 -15.89 36.55 -3.74
C VAL A 55 -16.91 36.13 -4.80
N PRO A 56 -16.48 35.77 -6.03
CA PRO A 56 -17.40 35.33 -7.09
C PRO A 56 -18.05 33.97 -6.77
N THR A 57 -19.19 33.69 -7.42
CA THR A 57 -19.89 32.40 -7.33
C THR A 57 -19.45 31.44 -8.43
N LEU A 58 -18.20 31.53 -8.88
CA LEU A 58 -17.58 30.72 -9.92
C LEU A 58 -16.78 29.57 -9.32
N PRO A 59 -16.46 28.52 -10.12
CA PRO A 59 -15.55 27.48 -9.71
C PRO A 59 -14.16 28.03 -9.42
N GLY A 60 -13.46 27.45 -8.43
CA GLY A 60 -12.11 27.89 -8.12
C GLY A 60 -11.50 27.18 -6.92
N VAL A 61 -10.32 27.67 -6.56
CA VAL A 61 -9.55 27.20 -5.39
C VAL A 61 -9.38 28.38 -4.43
N TYR A 62 -9.52 28.11 -3.14
CA TYR A 62 -9.33 29.07 -2.07
C TYR A 62 -8.22 28.62 -1.12
N LEU A 63 -7.51 29.60 -0.57
CA LEU A 63 -6.40 29.42 0.35
C LEU A 63 -6.72 30.21 1.63
N TRP A 64 -6.85 29.49 2.75
CA TRP A 64 -6.97 30.11 4.06
C TRP A 64 -5.58 30.36 4.63
N LYS A 65 -5.35 31.57 5.14
CA LYS A 65 -4.06 32.01 5.68
C LYS A 65 -4.19 32.41 7.15
N ASP A 66 -3.13 32.17 7.91
CA ASP A 66 -3.00 32.56 9.30
C ASP A 66 -2.59 34.04 9.46
N LYS A 67 -2.36 34.46 10.71
CA LYS A 67 -1.91 35.82 11.06
C LYS A 67 -0.51 36.18 10.50
N HIS A 68 0.27 35.20 10.09
CA HIS A 68 1.59 35.39 9.48
C HIS A 68 1.55 35.35 7.94
N GLY A 69 0.35 35.24 7.35
CA GLY A 69 0.18 35.10 5.91
C GLY A 69 0.53 33.71 5.37
N GLN A 70 0.80 32.73 6.26
CA GLN A 70 1.09 31.38 5.84
C GLN A 70 -0.20 30.66 5.44
N VAL A 71 -0.17 29.92 4.32
CA VAL A 71 -1.30 29.10 3.87
C VAL A 71 -1.46 27.92 4.81
N ILE A 72 -2.59 27.86 5.51
CA ILE A 72 -2.91 26.82 6.48
C ILE A 72 -3.89 25.78 5.94
N TYR A 73 -4.67 26.12 4.92
CA TYR A 73 -5.57 25.19 4.24
C TYR A 73 -5.80 25.64 2.79
N VAL A 74 -5.85 24.67 1.89
CA VAL A 74 -6.23 24.84 0.47
C VAL A 74 -7.45 23.97 0.21
N GLY A 75 -8.43 24.51 -0.50
CA GLY A 75 -9.62 23.75 -0.90
C GLY A 75 -10.21 24.29 -2.19
N LYS A 76 -10.96 23.45 -2.90
CA LYS A 76 -11.67 23.80 -4.12
C LYS A 76 -13.17 24.00 -3.88
N ALA A 77 -13.84 24.64 -4.82
CA ALA A 77 -15.28 24.81 -4.79
C ALA A 77 -15.87 24.93 -6.21
N LYS A 78 -17.06 24.37 -6.39
CA LYS A 78 -17.93 24.66 -7.56
C LYS A 78 -18.45 26.09 -7.51
N GLN A 79 -18.66 26.61 -6.32
CA GLN A 79 -19.06 27.98 -6.03
C GLN A 79 -18.26 28.50 -4.84
N LEU A 80 -17.21 29.25 -5.12
CA LEU A 80 -16.26 29.75 -4.13
C LEU A 80 -16.93 30.42 -2.93
N ARG A 81 -17.80 31.42 -3.19
CA ARG A 81 -18.47 32.18 -2.12
C ARG A 81 -19.30 31.28 -1.21
N ALA A 82 -20.08 30.36 -1.77
CA ALA A 82 -20.95 29.47 -0.99
C ALA A 82 -20.12 28.53 -0.12
N ARG A 83 -19.09 27.92 -0.68
CA ARG A 83 -18.21 26.99 0.03
C ARG A 83 -17.44 27.67 1.15
N MET A 84 -16.84 28.82 0.88
CA MET A 84 -16.07 29.56 1.87
C MET A 84 -16.94 30.09 3.03
N ARG A 85 -18.20 30.45 2.74
CA ARG A 85 -19.17 30.86 3.77
C ARG A 85 -19.57 29.70 4.71
N GLN A 86 -19.59 28.45 4.23
CA GLN A 86 -19.90 27.29 5.07
C GLN A 86 -18.93 27.17 6.24
N TYR A 87 -17.62 27.47 6.03
CA TYR A 87 -16.62 27.48 7.09
C TYR A 87 -16.92 28.52 8.17
N VAL A 88 -17.08 29.78 7.77
CA VAL A 88 -17.27 30.90 8.71
C VAL A 88 -18.66 30.93 9.35
N ASN A 89 -19.60 30.17 8.81
CA ASN A 89 -20.95 29.98 9.40
C ASN A 89 -21.04 28.69 10.23
N PHE A 90 -19.94 27.93 10.36
CA PHE A 90 -19.91 26.64 11.07
C PHE A 90 -20.99 25.65 10.56
N GLN A 91 -21.27 25.68 9.26
CA GLN A 91 -22.20 24.76 8.61
C GLN A 91 -21.52 23.49 8.10
N ASP A 92 -20.21 23.41 8.22
CA ASP A 92 -19.42 22.25 7.92
C ASP A 92 -19.16 21.47 9.21
N GLU A 93 -19.70 20.26 9.31
CA GLU A 93 -19.68 19.42 10.54
C GLU A 93 -18.32 18.80 10.85
N ARG A 94 -17.30 19.02 10.01
CA ARG A 94 -15.95 18.48 10.23
C ARG A 94 -15.32 19.06 11.49
N ALA A 95 -14.86 18.19 12.40
CA ALA A 95 -14.34 18.59 13.72
C ALA A 95 -13.13 19.55 13.65
N LYS A 96 -12.36 19.54 12.55
CA LYS A 96 -11.24 20.46 12.32
C LYS A 96 -11.68 21.90 12.02
N ILE A 97 -12.91 22.12 11.57
CA ILE A 97 -13.37 23.43 11.08
C ILE A 97 -13.35 24.50 12.17
N PRO A 98 -13.82 24.28 13.40
CA PRO A 98 -13.70 25.26 14.47
C PRO A 98 -12.25 25.70 14.71
N LEU A 99 -11.31 24.75 14.77
CA LEU A 99 -9.88 25.02 14.94
C LEU A 99 -9.28 25.77 13.75
N LEU A 100 -9.68 25.39 12.53
CA LEU A 100 -9.25 26.08 11.32
C LEU A 100 -9.75 27.52 11.33
N VAL A 101 -11.06 27.76 11.59
CA VAL A 101 -11.67 29.10 11.60
C VAL A 101 -11.05 30.00 12.68
N GLU A 102 -10.65 29.41 13.81
CA GLU A 102 -9.92 30.14 14.86
C GLU A 102 -8.58 30.69 14.35
N GLN A 103 -7.88 29.94 13.48
CA GLN A 103 -6.57 30.32 12.96
C GLN A 103 -6.63 31.16 11.69
N ILE A 104 -7.74 31.14 10.94
CA ILE A 104 -7.90 31.94 9.72
C ILE A 104 -7.83 33.43 10.06
N CYS A 105 -6.98 34.16 9.36
CA CYS A 105 -6.91 35.63 9.44
C CYS A 105 -7.24 36.29 8.10
N THR A 106 -6.81 35.70 6.99
CA THR A 106 -7.06 36.20 5.63
C THR A 106 -7.28 35.06 4.66
N PHE A 107 -7.66 35.36 3.44
CA PHE A 107 -7.82 34.36 2.39
C PHE A 107 -7.41 34.90 1.03
N GLU A 108 -7.08 33.97 0.15
CA GLU A 108 -6.95 34.19 -1.29
C GLU A 108 -7.83 33.21 -2.04
N TYR A 109 -8.16 33.55 -3.29
CA TYR A 109 -8.87 32.64 -4.17
C TYR A 109 -8.42 32.81 -5.62
N ILE A 110 -8.53 31.74 -6.39
CA ILE A 110 -8.21 31.69 -7.81
C ILE A 110 -9.43 31.13 -8.53
N VAL A 111 -10.00 31.92 -9.44
CA VAL A 111 -11.13 31.49 -10.30
C VAL A 111 -10.57 30.66 -11.45
N VAL A 112 -11.22 29.55 -11.77
CA VAL A 112 -10.88 28.69 -12.91
C VAL A 112 -12.08 28.48 -13.82
N GLY A 113 -11.83 28.00 -15.03
CA GLY A 113 -12.87 27.84 -16.04
C GLY A 113 -13.85 26.70 -15.77
N ASN A 114 -13.41 25.66 -15.06
CA ASN A 114 -14.21 24.46 -14.77
C ASN A 114 -13.74 23.75 -13.51
N GLU A 115 -14.53 22.78 -13.07
CA GLU A 115 -14.26 21.99 -11.86
C GLU A 115 -13.00 21.10 -11.98
N HIS A 116 -12.71 20.61 -13.18
CA HIS A 116 -11.51 19.85 -13.46
C HIS A 116 -10.24 20.67 -13.25
N GLU A 117 -10.22 21.91 -13.72
CA GLU A 117 -9.09 22.85 -13.49
C GLU A 117 -8.92 23.14 -12.00
N SER A 118 -10.03 23.27 -11.23
CA SER A 118 -9.95 23.51 -9.79
C SER A 118 -9.30 22.33 -9.06
N LEU A 119 -9.57 21.10 -9.48
CA LEU A 119 -8.99 19.89 -8.92
C LEU A 119 -7.46 19.86 -9.11
N VAL A 120 -7.00 20.11 -10.34
CA VAL A 120 -5.57 20.13 -10.66
C VAL A 120 -4.84 21.26 -9.93
N LEU A 121 -5.46 22.44 -9.85
CA LEU A 121 -4.90 23.59 -9.19
C LEU A 121 -4.81 23.39 -7.67
N GLU A 122 -5.87 22.88 -7.03
CA GLU A 122 -5.90 22.54 -5.61
C GLU A 122 -4.72 21.64 -5.24
N LYS A 123 -4.55 20.54 -5.99
CA LYS A 123 -3.44 19.60 -5.79
C LYS A 123 -2.07 20.30 -5.89
N ASN A 124 -1.87 21.13 -6.92
CA ASN A 124 -0.60 21.84 -7.10
C ASN A 124 -0.31 22.79 -5.94
N LEU A 125 -1.32 23.50 -5.46
CA LEU A 125 -1.20 24.42 -4.33
C LEU A 125 -0.99 23.67 -3.00
N ILE A 126 -1.63 22.51 -2.78
CA ILE A 126 -1.36 21.66 -1.61
C ILE A 126 0.09 21.18 -1.63
N ASN A 127 0.59 20.71 -2.77
CA ASN A 127 1.99 20.29 -2.90
C ASN A 127 2.99 21.44 -2.72
N GLN A 128 2.63 22.65 -3.16
CA GLN A 128 3.48 23.83 -3.07
C GLN A 128 3.57 24.38 -1.64
N HIS A 129 2.43 24.45 -0.94
CA HIS A 129 2.34 25.11 0.37
C HIS A 129 2.39 24.15 1.55
N ALA A 130 2.18 22.82 1.32
CA ALA A 130 2.09 21.79 2.35
C ALA A 130 1.27 22.24 3.59
N PRO A 131 0.00 22.66 3.42
CA PRO A 131 -0.75 23.36 4.47
C PRO A 131 -1.10 22.40 5.60
N TRP A 132 -0.98 22.85 6.83
CA TRP A 132 -1.18 22.02 8.03
C TRP A 132 -2.55 21.33 8.12
N PHE A 133 -3.62 22.03 7.72
CA PHE A 133 -4.99 21.47 7.81
C PHE A 133 -5.37 20.58 6.62
N ASN A 134 -4.52 20.46 5.60
CA ASN A 134 -4.64 19.43 4.59
C ASN A 134 -3.96 18.14 5.10
N ALA A 135 -4.46 16.97 4.68
CA ALA A 135 -3.82 15.71 5.07
C ALA A 135 -2.45 15.57 4.41
N ASP A 136 -1.46 15.09 5.15
CA ASP A 136 -0.10 14.88 4.65
C ASP A 136 0.25 13.38 4.62
N PHE A 137 1.12 13.02 3.68
CA PHE A 137 1.63 11.65 3.55
C PHE A 137 2.94 11.52 4.33
N LYS A 138 3.01 10.62 5.30
CA LYS A 138 4.25 10.40 6.06
C LYS A 138 5.36 9.73 5.27
N ASP A 139 5.04 9.01 4.20
CA ASP A 139 6.03 8.39 3.33
C ASP A 139 6.45 9.36 2.21
N ASP A 140 7.39 10.22 2.53
CA ASP A 140 8.15 11.03 1.55
C ASP A 140 9.20 10.19 0.77
N LYS A 141 9.13 8.86 0.92
CA LYS A 141 9.96 7.95 0.15
C LYS A 141 9.47 7.93 -1.28
N SER A 142 10.31 8.40 -2.20
CA SER A 142 10.08 8.19 -3.62
C SER A 142 9.96 6.69 -3.90
N TYR A 143 8.74 6.25 -4.22
CA TYR A 143 8.48 4.87 -4.57
C TYR A 143 9.31 4.45 -5.79
N PRO A 144 9.79 3.21 -5.85
CA PRO A 144 10.46 2.70 -7.02
C PRO A 144 9.48 2.47 -8.17
N PHE A 145 9.95 2.79 -9.37
CA PHE A 145 9.25 2.57 -10.64
C PHE A 145 10.13 1.77 -11.58
N ILE A 146 9.50 1.06 -12.50
CA ILE A 146 10.13 0.56 -13.71
C ILE A 146 9.90 1.62 -14.78
N ALA A 147 10.96 2.03 -15.46
CA ALA A 147 10.88 3.08 -16.47
C ALA A 147 11.42 2.60 -17.82
N ILE A 148 10.77 3.03 -18.90
CA ILE A 148 11.20 2.83 -20.28
C ILE A 148 11.44 4.21 -20.90
N THR A 149 12.67 4.47 -21.36
CA THR A 149 13.13 5.77 -21.88
C THR A 149 12.68 5.97 -23.32
N LYS A 150 11.44 6.41 -23.55
CA LYS A 150 10.86 6.58 -24.90
C LYS A 150 11.53 7.64 -25.77
N GLY A 151 12.20 8.61 -25.17
CA GLY A 151 12.94 9.65 -25.90
C GLY A 151 14.20 9.15 -26.59
N ASP A 152 14.65 7.94 -26.32
CA ASP A 152 15.82 7.33 -26.96
C ASP A 152 15.45 6.58 -28.24
N VAL A 153 16.32 6.57 -29.24
CA VAL A 153 16.14 5.76 -30.47
C VAL A 153 16.03 4.27 -30.14
N PHE A 154 16.77 3.81 -29.13
CA PHE A 154 16.67 2.49 -28.54
C PHE A 154 16.31 2.62 -27.07
N PRO A 155 15.02 2.66 -26.72
CA PRO A 155 14.57 2.78 -25.33
C PRO A 155 15.17 1.72 -24.42
N ALA A 156 15.61 2.11 -23.22
CA ALA A 156 16.11 1.19 -22.22
C ALA A 156 15.12 1.03 -21.06
N ILE A 157 15.07 -0.19 -20.53
CA ILE A 157 14.36 -0.46 -19.29
C ILE A 157 15.28 -0.21 -18.10
N LYS A 158 14.77 0.48 -17.08
CA LYS A 158 15.49 0.76 -15.83
C LYS A 158 14.59 0.70 -14.61
N PHE A 159 15.17 0.34 -13.48
CA PHE A 159 14.63 0.62 -12.17
C PHE A 159 14.99 2.06 -11.77
N THR A 160 14.04 2.85 -11.27
CA THR A 160 14.29 4.24 -10.90
C THR A 160 13.41 4.71 -9.74
N ARG A 161 13.88 5.75 -9.04
CA ARG A 161 13.12 6.56 -8.08
C ARG A 161 13.15 8.04 -8.46
N GLU A 162 13.61 8.35 -9.66
CA GLU A 162 13.69 9.72 -10.17
C GLU A 162 12.30 10.33 -10.36
N LYS A 163 12.23 11.67 -10.34
CA LYS A 163 11.04 12.41 -10.75
C LYS A 163 10.67 12.05 -12.18
N HIS A 164 9.37 11.94 -12.46
CA HIS A 164 8.86 11.54 -13.77
C HIS A 164 9.26 12.56 -14.84
N ARG A 165 9.72 12.05 -15.98
CA ARG A 165 10.10 12.82 -17.15
C ARG A 165 9.09 12.57 -18.26
N ALA A 166 8.79 13.59 -19.06
CA ALA A 166 7.81 13.51 -20.15
C ALA A 166 8.21 12.50 -21.25
N ASP A 167 9.51 12.28 -21.45
CA ASP A 167 10.08 11.37 -22.44
C ASP A 167 10.23 9.91 -21.97
N THR A 168 9.65 9.58 -20.83
CA THR A 168 9.84 8.28 -20.18
C THR A 168 8.49 7.74 -19.69
N ARG A 169 8.22 6.47 -19.97
CA ARG A 169 7.03 5.78 -19.46
C ARG A 169 7.37 5.02 -18.19
N TYR A 170 6.53 5.19 -17.17
CA TYR A 170 6.73 4.60 -15.85
C TYR A 170 5.68 3.54 -15.57
N PHE A 171 6.07 2.47 -14.87
CA PHE A 171 5.21 1.38 -14.39
C PHE A 171 5.41 1.23 -12.88
N GLY A 172 4.35 1.13 -12.13
CA GLY A 172 4.34 1.13 -10.68
C GLY A 172 3.34 2.18 -10.15
N PRO A 173 3.46 2.66 -8.92
CA PRO A 173 4.59 2.46 -7.99
C PRO A 173 4.73 1.02 -7.50
N TYR A 174 5.95 0.63 -7.08
CA TYR A 174 6.24 -0.62 -6.38
C TYR A 174 6.57 -0.29 -4.93
N THR A 175 6.11 -1.12 -4.00
CA THR A 175 6.41 -0.93 -2.56
C THR A 175 7.78 -1.44 -2.18
N ASP A 176 8.26 -2.50 -2.86
CA ASP A 176 9.57 -3.11 -2.63
C ASP A 176 10.50 -2.95 -3.85
N SER A 177 11.68 -2.42 -3.60
CA SER A 177 12.75 -2.28 -4.61
C SER A 177 13.21 -3.62 -5.19
N ARG A 178 13.16 -4.70 -4.39
CA ARG A 178 13.54 -6.05 -4.84
C ARG A 178 12.48 -6.60 -5.80
N ALA A 179 11.19 -6.38 -5.51
CA ALA A 179 10.10 -6.77 -6.39
C ALA A 179 10.19 -6.05 -7.74
N ALA A 180 10.42 -4.73 -7.74
CA ALA A 180 10.60 -3.96 -8.96
C ALA A 180 11.81 -4.43 -9.80
N ARG A 181 12.94 -4.70 -9.17
CA ARG A 181 14.13 -5.23 -9.86
C ARG A 181 13.89 -6.62 -10.44
N ARG A 182 13.28 -7.53 -9.66
CA ARG A 182 12.89 -8.86 -10.16
C ARG A 182 11.96 -8.75 -11.37
N MET A 183 11.00 -7.83 -11.35
CA MET A 183 10.10 -7.61 -12.48
C MET A 183 10.85 -7.10 -13.72
N VAL A 184 11.86 -6.22 -13.58
CA VAL A 184 12.74 -5.82 -14.70
C VAL A 184 13.48 -7.02 -15.28
N ASP A 185 14.02 -7.90 -14.44
CA ASP A 185 14.74 -9.11 -14.88
C ASP A 185 13.81 -10.08 -15.62
N ILE A 186 12.61 -10.29 -15.10
CA ILE A 186 11.60 -11.12 -15.74
C ILE A 186 11.16 -10.52 -17.08
N ALA A 187 10.82 -9.23 -17.09
CA ALA A 187 10.40 -8.52 -18.29
C ALA A 187 11.44 -8.65 -19.43
N ARG A 188 12.74 -8.55 -19.11
CA ARG A 188 13.83 -8.70 -20.07
C ARG A 188 14.04 -10.15 -20.56
N ARG A 189 13.68 -11.14 -19.75
CA ARG A 189 13.68 -12.56 -20.20
C ARG A 189 12.53 -12.84 -21.15
N VAL A 190 11.39 -12.22 -20.93
CA VAL A 190 10.19 -12.37 -21.75
C VAL A 190 10.34 -11.58 -23.07
N VAL A 191 10.75 -10.31 -22.99
CA VAL A 191 10.99 -9.44 -24.15
C VAL A 191 12.37 -8.79 -24.02
N PRO A 192 13.36 -9.19 -24.85
CA PRO A 192 14.70 -8.62 -24.78
C PRO A 192 14.71 -7.12 -25.04
N LEU A 193 15.19 -6.35 -24.07
CA LEU A 193 15.43 -4.91 -24.16
C LEU A 193 16.78 -4.54 -23.54
N CYS A 194 17.38 -3.46 -24.05
CA CYS A 194 18.60 -2.92 -23.50
C CYS A 194 18.40 -2.41 -22.07
N SER A 195 19.37 -2.63 -21.19
CA SER A 195 19.40 -2.07 -19.86
C SER A 195 20.14 -0.73 -19.87
N SER A 196 19.64 0.24 -19.12
CA SER A 196 20.34 1.52 -18.91
C SER A 196 21.70 1.36 -18.19
N SER A 197 21.92 0.23 -17.51
CA SER A 197 23.21 -0.11 -16.87
C SER A 197 24.25 -0.64 -17.87
N CYS A 198 23.85 -1.05 -19.08
CA CYS A 198 24.76 -1.57 -20.10
C CYS A 198 25.70 -0.46 -20.63
N ALA A 199 27.00 -0.72 -20.59
CA ALA A 199 28.00 0.26 -21.06
C ALA A 199 27.92 0.51 -22.57
N ASP A 200 27.70 -0.57 -23.35
CA ASP A 200 27.60 -0.49 -24.81
C ASP A 200 26.36 0.27 -25.24
N TRP A 201 25.23 0.07 -24.57
CA TRP A 201 24.02 0.86 -24.82
C TRP A 201 24.25 2.36 -24.52
N ARG A 202 24.93 2.68 -23.40
CA ARG A 202 25.27 4.08 -23.08
C ARG A 202 26.21 4.70 -24.09
N SER A 203 27.12 3.91 -24.65
CA SER A 203 28.02 4.36 -25.73
C SER A 203 27.25 4.62 -27.01
N LEU A 204 26.35 3.70 -27.38
CA LEU A 204 25.46 3.84 -28.54
C LEU A 204 24.57 5.10 -28.41
N LYS A 205 23.92 5.28 -27.26
CA LYS A 205 23.10 6.46 -26.99
C LYS A 205 23.87 7.74 -27.22
N ARG A 206 25.07 7.88 -26.66
CA ARG A 206 25.93 9.07 -26.86
C ARG A 206 26.35 9.31 -28.30
N LYS A 207 26.51 8.24 -29.10
CA LYS A 207 26.78 8.37 -30.54
C LYS A 207 25.56 8.90 -31.29
N LEU A 208 24.38 8.36 -31.03
CA LEU A 208 23.12 8.77 -31.67
C LEU A 208 22.67 10.16 -31.24
N GLU A 209 22.97 10.60 -30.03
CA GLU A 209 22.75 12.00 -29.60
C GLU A 209 23.58 13.02 -30.38
N LYS A 210 24.80 12.61 -30.84
CA LYS A 210 25.68 13.45 -31.67
C LYS A 210 25.35 13.39 -33.17
N ASP A 211 25.01 12.22 -33.65
CA ASP A 211 24.65 11.95 -35.03
C ASP A 211 23.50 10.93 -35.08
N PRO A 212 22.25 11.39 -35.22
CA PRO A 212 21.08 10.50 -35.32
C PRO A 212 21.10 9.52 -36.47
N LEU A 213 21.91 9.79 -37.50
CA LEU A 213 22.09 8.93 -38.70
C LEU A 213 23.36 8.07 -38.60
N ALA A 214 24.06 8.08 -37.46
CA ALA A 214 25.25 7.27 -37.27
C ALA A 214 24.93 5.81 -37.62
N CYS A 215 25.67 5.27 -38.59
CA CYS A 215 25.53 3.89 -39.02
C CYS A 215 25.88 2.96 -37.87
N LEU A 216 24.96 2.04 -37.55
CA LEU A 216 25.18 1.02 -36.53
C LEU A 216 26.24 0.06 -37.08
N ALA A 217 27.41 0.01 -36.42
CA ALA A 217 28.51 -0.85 -36.86
C ALA A 217 28.11 -2.32 -36.69
N THR A 218 28.04 -3.04 -37.80
CA THR A 218 27.69 -4.47 -37.86
C THR A 218 28.83 -5.37 -37.33
N ASP A 219 30.07 -4.87 -37.29
CA ASP A 219 31.25 -5.64 -36.88
C ASP A 219 31.60 -5.53 -35.41
N VAL A 220 30.76 -4.89 -34.61
CA VAL A 220 30.95 -4.78 -33.17
C VAL A 220 30.53 -6.07 -32.46
N ARG A 221 31.42 -6.60 -31.61
CA ARG A 221 31.14 -7.78 -30.80
C ARG A 221 29.89 -7.54 -29.91
N PRO A 222 28.93 -8.50 -29.92
CA PRO A 222 27.73 -8.35 -29.05
C PRO A 222 28.09 -8.17 -27.60
N CYS A 223 27.36 -7.28 -26.91
CA CYS A 223 27.47 -7.14 -25.47
C CYS A 223 27.00 -8.41 -24.74
N PHE A 224 27.34 -8.55 -23.47
CA PHE A 224 26.97 -9.72 -22.67
C PHE A 224 25.46 -9.98 -22.70
N ASP A 225 24.61 -8.95 -22.51
CA ASP A 225 23.16 -9.08 -22.53
C ASP A 225 22.64 -9.61 -23.88
N ALA A 226 23.23 -9.17 -25.00
CA ALA A 226 22.87 -9.67 -26.32
C ALA A 226 23.35 -11.12 -26.56
N HIS A 227 24.44 -11.51 -25.91
CA HIS A 227 24.96 -12.88 -25.99
C HIS A 227 24.05 -13.86 -25.24
N VAL A 228 23.56 -13.49 -24.04
CA VAL A 228 22.68 -14.33 -23.21
C VAL A 228 21.18 -14.16 -23.52
N GLY A 229 20.82 -13.39 -24.56
CA GLY A 229 19.42 -13.23 -25.00
C GLY A 229 18.57 -12.26 -24.16
N LEU A 230 19.15 -11.51 -23.22
CA LEU A 230 18.47 -10.48 -22.41
C LEU A 230 18.42 -9.12 -23.13
N GLY A 231 19.24 -8.92 -24.14
CA GLY A 231 19.29 -7.72 -24.97
C GLY A 231 19.17 -8.06 -26.46
N PRO A 232 18.53 -7.23 -27.28
CA PRO A 232 18.29 -7.50 -28.69
C PRO A 232 19.52 -7.24 -29.60
N GLY A 233 20.61 -6.69 -29.05
CA GLY A 233 21.83 -6.42 -29.80
C GLY A 233 21.79 -5.13 -30.63
N ALA A 234 21.06 -4.10 -30.17
CA ALA A 234 21.02 -2.80 -30.83
C ALA A 234 22.41 -2.16 -31.00
N CYS A 235 23.31 -2.36 -30.03
CA CYS A 235 24.68 -1.82 -30.05
C CYS A 235 25.57 -2.43 -31.14
N CYS A 236 25.22 -3.60 -31.69
CA CYS A 236 25.97 -4.28 -32.77
C CYS A 236 25.13 -4.45 -34.05
N GLY A 237 24.06 -3.68 -34.21
CA GLY A 237 23.26 -3.65 -35.44
C GLY A 237 22.41 -4.90 -35.71
N ARG A 238 22.21 -5.78 -34.71
CA ARG A 238 21.40 -7.01 -34.87
C ARG A 238 19.90 -6.74 -34.99
N VAL A 239 19.43 -5.57 -34.61
CA VAL A 239 18.02 -5.17 -34.62
C VAL A 239 17.89 -3.75 -35.15
N THR A 240 16.90 -3.53 -36.05
CA THR A 240 16.58 -2.20 -36.54
C THR A 240 15.76 -1.40 -35.52
N PRO A 241 15.70 -0.06 -35.63
CA PRO A 241 14.86 0.75 -34.75
C PRO A 241 13.38 0.31 -34.78
N GLU A 242 12.85 -0.10 -35.92
CA GLU A 242 11.46 -0.55 -36.09
C GLU A 242 11.21 -1.87 -35.35
N GLN A 243 12.11 -2.84 -35.53
CA GLN A 243 12.04 -4.12 -34.79
C GLN A 243 12.17 -3.91 -33.29
N TYR A 244 13.02 -2.95 -32.88
CA TYR A 244 13.18 -2.59 -31.47
C TYR A 244 11.92 -1.93 -30.90
N ALA A 245 11.26 -1.06 -31.66
CA ALA A 245 10.01 -0.41 -31.27
C ALA A 245 8.87 -1.45 -31.04
N ALA A 246 8.83 -2.53 -31.82
CA ALA A 246 7.91 -3.63 -31.60
C ALA A 246 8.16 -4.31 -30.24
N ASN A 247 9.42 -4.55 -29.86
CA ASN A 247 9.76 -5.08 -28.54
C ASN A 247 9.37 -4.11 -27.42
N VAL A 248 9.54 -2.80 -27.61
CA VAL A 248 9.09 -1.79 -26.63
C VAL A 248 7.58 -1.87 -26.41
N SER A 249 6.80 -1.95 -27.47
CA SER A 249 5.33 -2.08 -27.37
C SER A 249 4.92 -3.38 -26.67
N ARG A 250 5.62 -4.49 -26.93
CA ARG A 250 5.37 -5.78 -26.27
C ARG A 250 5.65 -5.73 -24.78
N ILE A 251 6.79 -5.14 -24.35
CA ILE A 251 7.14 -5.06 -22.94
C ILE A 251 6.22 -4.08 -22.19
N GLU A 252 5.75 -3.02 -22.85
CA GLU A 252 4.75 -2.12 -22.28
C GLU A 252 3.44 -2.84 -21.98
N ARG A 253 2.93 -3.67 -22.90
CA ARG A 253 1.74 -4.50 -22.69
C ARG A 253 1.95 -5.49 -21.56
N PHE A 254 3.10 -6.17 -21.51
CA PHE A 254 3.45 -7.09 -20.43
C PHE A 254 3.46 -6.41 -19.07
N LEU A 255 4.13 -5.26 -18.92
CA LEU A 255 4.20 -4.50 -17.65
C LEU A 255 2.86 -3.85 -17.27
N SER A 256 1.95 -3.66 -18.22
CA SER A 256 0.58 -3.19 -17.98
C SER A 256 -0.37 -4.31 -17.52
N GLY A 257 0.07 -5.58 -17.52
CA GLY A 257 -0.71 -6.72 -17.03
C GLY A 257 -1.49 -7.48 -18.12
N ASN A 258 -1.40 -7.11 -19.41
CA ASN A 258 -2.07 -7.81 -20.51
C ASN A 258 -1.29 -9.08 -20.87
N HIS A 259 -1.33 -10.06 -19.97
CA HIS A 259 -0.52 -11.27 -20.10
C HIS A 259 -1.14 -12.29 -21.06
N ARG A 260 -2.47 -12.37 -21.12
CA ARG A 260 -3.18 -13.38 -21.92
C ARG A 260 -2.98 -13.18 -23.42
N GLU A 261 -3.28 -11.98 -23.92
CA GLU A 261 -3.05 -11.66 -25.33
C GLU A 261 -1.60 -11.87 -25.73
N PHE A 262 -0.68 -11.56 -24.83
CA PHE A 262 0.74 -11.72 -25.08
C PHE A 262 1.17 -13.20 -25.12
N VAL A 263 0.60 -14.07 -24.29
CA VAL A 263 0.82 -15.53 -24.34
C VAL A 263 0.22 -16.13 -25.61
N GLU A 264 -0.96 -15.67 -26.05
CA GLU A 264 -1.58 -16.09 -27.31
C GLU A 264 -0.69 -15.74 -28.52
N GLU A 265 -0.15 -14.51 -28.57
CA GLU A 265 0.80 -14.06 -29.60
C GLU A 265 2.08 -14.91 -29.64
N LEU A 266 2.69 -15.15 -28.46
CA LEU A 266 3.88 -16.00 -28.35
C LEU A 266 3.58 -17.47 -28.73
N SER A 267 2.40 -17.96 -28.41
CA SER A 267 2.00 -19.34 -28.76
C SER A 267 1.87 -19.52 -30.27
N GLN A 268 1.36 -18.50 -30.97
CA GLN A 268 1.31 -18.50 -32.43
C GLN A 268 2.72 -18.45 -33.03
N GLU A 269 3.59 -17.54 -32.54
CA GLU A 269 5.00 -17.48 -32.98
C GLU A 269 5.75 -18.79 -32.74
N MET A 270 5.45 -19.50 -31.65
CA MET A 270 6.04 -20.81 -31.36
C MET A 270 5.59 -21.87 -32.36
N GLN A 271 4.29 -21.87 -32.73
CA GLN A 271 3.74 -22.80 -33.70
C GLN A 271 4.34 -22.54 -35.11
N GLU A 272 4.49 -21.27 -35.49
CA GLU A 272 5.12 -20.88 -36.75
C GLU A 272 6.59 -21.36 -36.82
N ALA A 273 7.38 -21.12 -35.75
CA ALA A 273 8.76 -21.60 -35.64
C ALA A 273 8.86 -23.14 -35.73
N ALA A 274 7.91 -23.85 -35.11
CA ALA A 274 7.85 -25.29 -35.14
C ALA A 274 7.49 -25.81 -36.56
N ALA A 275 6.61 -25.11 -37.28
CA ALA A 275 6.26 -25.43 -38.68
C ALA A 275 7.45 -25.20 -39.63
N GLU A 276 8.30 -24.21 -39.32
CA GLU A 276 9.57 -23.96 -40.04
C GLU A 276 10.69 -24.93 -39.66
N LEU A 277 10.42 -25.89 -38.74
CA LEU A 277 11.39 -26.83 -38.17
C LEU A 277 12.52 -26.16 -37.35
N ASP A 278 12.36 -24.89 -36.94
CA ASP A 278 13.28 -24.19 -36.03
C ASP A 278 12.93 -24.50 -34.58
N PHE A 279 13.27 -25.70 -34.14
CA PHE A 279 12.97 -26.19 -32.78
C PHE A 279 13.72 -25.41 -31.68
N GLU A 280 14.89 -24.84 -32.01
CA GLU A 280 15.61 -24.01 -31.04
C GLU A 280 14.86 -22.68 -30.76
N ARG A 281 14.34 -22.04 -31.80
CA ARG A 281 13.52 -20.85 -31.69
C ARG A 281 12.21 -21.16 -30.97
N ALA A 282 11.53 -22.24 -31.34
CA ALA A 282 10.30 -22.69 -30.67
C ALA A 282 10.54 -22.98 -29.18
N GLY A 283 11.65 -23.65 -28.81
CA GLY A 283 12.03 -23.92 -27.42
C GLY A 283 12.31 -22.65 -26.61
N ARG A 284 12.97 -21.65 -27.21
CA ARG A 284 13.18 -20.34 -26.54
C ARG A 284 11.86 -19.60 -26.30
N ILE A 285 10.93 -19.65 -27.27
CA ILE A 285 9.60 -19.03 -27.11
C ILE A 285 8.81 -19.76 -26.02
N LYS A 286 8.83 -21.09 -25.99
CA LYS A 286 8.20 -21.89 -24.94
C LYS A 286 8.70 -21.50 -23.54
N ALA A 287 10.00 -21.36 -23.35
CA ALA A 287 10.58 -20.95 -22.07
C ALA A 287 10.11 -19.54 -21.63
N ARG A 288 9.81 -18.64 -22.58
CA ARG A 288 9.20 -17.33 -22.27
C ARG A 288 7.76 -17.50 -21.82
N ILE A 289 6.97 -18.31 -22.52
CA ILE A 289 5.58 -18.61 -22.14
C ILE A 289 5.53 -19.23 -20.73
N ASP A 290 6.40 -20.22 -20.45
CA ASP A 290 6.48 -20.85 -19.14
C ASP A 290 6.86 -19.84 -18.02
N THR A 291 7.72 -18.87 -18.34
CA THR A 291 8.08 -17.78 -17.42
C THR A 291 6.88 -16.90 -17.09
N ILE A 292 6.06 -16.56 -18.09
CA ILE A 292 4.84 -15.75 -17.92
C ILE A 292 3.79 -16.54 -17.11
N ASN A 293 3.55 -17.80 -17.48
CA ASN A 293 2.61 -18.67 -16.77
C ASN A 293 3.01 -18.85 -15.31
N GLY A 294 4.30 -19.08 -15.02
CA GLY A 294 4.80 -19.17 -13.65
C GLY A 294 4.66 -17.88 -12.82
N LEU A 295 4.55 -16.71 -13.47
CA LEU A 295 4.15 -15.47 -12.80
C LEU A 295 2.64 -15.46 -12.53
N CYS A 296 1.85 -15.85 -13.54
CA CYS A 296 0.40 -15.90 -13.46
C CYS A 296 -0.10 -16.93 -12.43
N ASP A 297 0.59 -18.06 -12.27
CA ASP A 297 0.25 -19.11 -11.28
C ASP A 297 0.47 -18.65 -9.83
N LYS A 298 1.40 -17.72 -9.61
CA LYS A 298 1.62 -17.09 -8.30
C LYS A 298 0.64 -15.95 -8.00
N GLN A 299 -0.10 -15.48 -9.02
CA GLN A 299 -1.11 -14.45 -8.90
C GLN A 299 -2.48 -15.12 -8.68
N HIS A 300 -3.10 -14.85 -7.53
CA HIS A 300 -4.43 -15.39 -7.25
C HIS A 300 -5.46 -14.83 -8.23
N ALA A 301 -6.17 -15.72 -8.93
CA ALA A 301 -7.38 -15.33 -9.65
C ALA A 301 -8.45 -14.96 -8.62
N VAL A 302 -8.92 -13.72 -8.66
CA VAL A 302 -9.87 -13.17 -7.66
C VAL A 302 -11.22 -12.83 -8.25
N SER A 303 -11.36 -12.89 -9.57
CA SER A 303 -12.62 -12.65 -10.26
C SER A 303 -12.78 -13.62 -11.43
N SER A 304 -13.98 -14.15 -11.59
CA SER A 304 -14.38 -14.96 -12.74
C SER A 304 -14.57 -14.13 -14.02
N ARG A 305 -14.65 -12.80 -13.86
CA ARG A 305 -14.81 -11.84 -14.96
C ARG A 305 -13.47 -11.21 -15.31
N ASN A 306 -13.36 -10.72 -16.53
CA ASN A 306 -12.19 -9.95 -16.98
C ASN A 306 -12.19 -8.55 -16.34
N LEU A 307 -11.96 -8.48 -15.01
CA LEU A 307 -11.99 -7.26 -14.23
C LEU A 307 -10.67 -6.49 -14.41
N ASP A 308 -10.77 -5.23 -14.84
CA ASP A 308 -9.67 -4.27 -14.88
C ASP A 308 -9.99 -3.12 -13.93
N ALA A 309 -9.47 -3.22 -12.70
CA ALA A 309 -9.76 -2.27 -11.63
C ALA A 309 -8.58 -2.11 -10.66
N ASP A 310 -8.50 -0.95 -10.04
CA ASP A 310 -7.72 -0.75 -8.82
C ASP A 310 -8.69 -0.74 -7.62
N VAL A 311 -8.47 -1.67 -6.70
CA VAL A 311 -9.30 -1.81 -5.48
C VAL A 311 -8.56 -1.20 -4.32
N ILE A 312 -9.16 -0.20 -3.67
CA ILE A 312 -8.53 0.58 -2.63
C ILE A 312 -9.26 0.37 -1.31
N GLY A 313 -8.55 -0.25 -0.38
CA GLY A 313 -8.96 -0.38 1.01
C GLY A 313 -8.18 0.57 1.90
N PHE A 314 -8.82 1.08 2.93
CA PHE A 314 -8.13 1.82 3.96
C PHE A 314 -8.62 1.45 5.35
N PHE A 315 -7.71 1.52 6.30
CA PHE A 315 -7.99 1.29 7.71
C PHE A 315 -7.35 2.40 8.52
N ARG A 316 -8.14 2.99 9.42
CA ARG A 316 -7.67 4.12 10.22
C ARG A 316 -7.67 3.82 11.71
N GLU A 317 -6.72 4.42 12.39
CA GLU A 317 -6.64 4.38 13.84
C GLU A 317 -6.03 5.70 14.33
N GLU A 318 -6.79 6.43 15.15
CA GLU A 318 -6.41 7.75 15.66
C GLU A 318 -5.99 8.75 14.53
N THR A 319 -4.73 9.15 14.50
CA THR A 319 -4.18 10.16 13.58
C THR A 319 -3.53 9.58 12.32
N ILE A 320 -3.45 8.24 12.19
CA ILE A 320 -2.81 7.56 11.07
C ILE A 320 -3.78 6.62 10.35
N ALA A 321 -3.58 6.46 9.06
CA ALA A 321 -4.33 5.51 8.26
C ALA A 321 -3.38 4.68 7.37
N GLY A 322 -3.62 3.37 7.32
CA GLY A 322 -3.04 2.50 6.30
C GLY A 322 -3.93 2.50 5.06
N VAL A 323 -3.33 2.50 3.89
CA VAL A 323 -4.03 2.32 2.61
C VAL A 323 -3.36 1.17 1.86
N HIS A 324 -4.20 0.34 1.26
CA HIS A 324 -3.74 -0.77 0.42
C HIS A 324 -4.45 -0.73 -0.93
N VAL A 325 -3.66 -0.74 -2.01
CA VAL A 325 -4.16 -0.73 -3.38
C VAL A 325 -3.88 -2.08 -4.01
N LEU A 326 -4.91 -2.79 -4.42
CA LEU A 326 -4.82 -4.03 -5.20
C LEU A 326 -5.03 -3.69 -6.68
N MET A 327 -4.02 -3.89 -7.50
CA MET A 327 -4.11 -3.69 -8.94
C MET A 327 -4.60 -4.99 -9.59
N VAL A 328 -5.88 -5.01 -10.00
CA VAL A 328 -6.52 -6.15 -10.67
C VAL A 328 -6.52 -5.90 -12.17
N ARG A 329 -5.96 -6.82 -12.94
CA ARG A 329 -5.98 -6.83 -14.41
C ARG A 329 -6.37 -8.21 -14.88
N GLU A 330 -7.24 -8.30 -15.87
CA GLU A 330 -7.74 -9.58 -16.39
C GLU A 330 -8.27 -10.52 -15.28
N GLY A 331 -8.89 -9.96 -14.23
CA GLY A 331 -9.41 -10.71 -13.09
C GLY A 331 -8.35 -11.26 -12.13
N ARG A 332 -7.09 -10.84 -12.24
CA ARG A 332 -5.97 -11.27 -11.37
C ARG A 332 -5.32 -10.09 -10.68
N ILE A 333 -4.90 -10.27 -9.45
CA ILE A 333 -4.08 -9.27 -8.73
C ILE A 333 -2.66 -9.33 -9.32
N ILE A 334 -2.28 -8.31 -10.09
CA ILE A 334 -0.94 -8.22 -10.69
C ILE A 334 0.07 -7.53 -9.76
N ASN A 335 -0.39 -6.65 -8.90
CA ASN A 335 0.44 -5.91 -7.95
C ASN A 335 -0.39 -5.44 -6.75
N SER A 336 0.28 -5.16 -5.65
CA SER A 336 -0.32 -4.52 -4.49
C SER A 336 0.62 -3.46 -3.92
N ASN A 337 0.04 -2.33 -3.50
CA ASN A 337 0.79 -1.20 -2.97
C ASN A 337 0.28 -0.80 -1.59
N GLU A 338 1.21 -0.56 -0.67
CA GLU A 338 0.93 -0.20 0.72
C GLU A 338 1.36 1.24 0.99
N PHE A 339 0.51 2.01 1.67
CA PHE A 339 0.79 3.39 2.03
C PHE A 339 0.38 3.65 3.47
N VAL A 340 1.08 4.58 4.13
CA VAL A 340 0.69 5.08 5.44
C VAL A 340 0.51 6.59 5.36
N LEU A 341 -0.67 7.05 5.74
CA LEU A 341 -1.03 8.46 5.74
C LEU A 341 -1.01 8.99 7.17
N ASN A 342 -0.48 10.20 7.33
CA ASN A 342 -0.67 10.97 8.55
C ASN A 342 -1.93 11.81 8.38
N ARG A 343 -2.87 11.60 9.25
CA ARG A 343 -4.20 12.12 9.06
C ARG A 343 -4.38 13.58 9.52
N GLY A 344 -3.52 14.08 10.41
CA GLY A 344 -3.96 15.25 11.19
C GLY A 344 -5.28 14.92 11.94
N ASN A 345 -5.65 15.67 12.92
CA ASN A 345 -6.88 15.40 13.66
C ASN A 345 -8.12 15.55 12.76
N ASP A 346 -8.98 14.52 12.73
CA ASP A 346 -10.37 14.54 12.25
C ASP A 346 -10.67 14.88 10.76
N VAL A 347 -9.89 14.33 9.82
CA VAL A 347 -10.24 14.37 8.38
C VAL A 347 -11.26 13.26 8.08
N PRO A 348 -12.42 13.54 7.45
CA PRO A 348 -13.36 12.53 7.00
C PRO A 348 -12.74 11.54 6.02
N ASP A 349 -13.27 10.32 5.98
CA ASP A 349 -12.75 9.26 5.10
C ASP A 349 -12.85 9.63 3.61
N GLN A 350 -13.92 10.35 3.23
CA GLN A 350 -14.13 10.84 1.88
C GLN A 350 -13.03 11.81 1.43
N ASP A 351 -12.66 12.77 2.29
CA ASP A 351 -11.60 13.75 2.03
C ASP A 351 -10.23 13.05 1.97
N LEU A 352 -9.99 12.10 2.88
CA LEU A 352 -8.75 11.34 2.93
C LEU A 352 -8.56 10.53 1.64
N LEU A 353 -9.63 9.86 1.21
CA LEU A 353 -9.63 9.07 -0.02
C LEU A 353 -9.44 9.97 -1.24
N HIS A 354 -10.14 11.11 -1.30
CA HIS A 354 -9.99 12.09 -2.36
C HIS A 354 -8.53 12.53 -2.53
N MET A 355 -7.89 12.95 -1.44
CA MET A 355 -6.49 13.36 -1.45
C MET A 355 -5.53 12.23 -1.83
N PHE A 356 -5.79 11.01 -1.32
CA PHE A 356 -5.01 9.84 -1.68
C PHE A 356 -5.09 9.57 -3.19
N LEU A 357 -6.28 9.52 -3.77
CA LEU A 357 -6.50 9.25 -5.19
C LEU A 357 -5.78 10.27 -6.08
N LEU A 358 -5.89 11.57 -5.74
CA LEU A 358 -5.19 12.63 -6.47
C LEU A 358 -3.69 12.39 -6.51
N ARG A 359 -3.07 12.10 -5.36
CA ARG A 359 -1.62 11.93 -5.26
C ARG A 359 -1.18 10.60 -5.88
N TYR A 360 -1.93 9.53 -5.67
CA TYR A 360 -1.62 8.20 -6.21
C TYR A 360 -1.64 8.20 -7.73
N TYR A 361 -2.73 8.68 -8.32
CA TYR A 361 -2.88 8.72 -9.78
C TYR A 361 -2.11 9.85 -10.47
N ASP A 362 -1.58 10.79 -9.72
CA ASP A 362 -0.63 11.73 -10.29
C ASP A 362 0.72 11.08 -10.60
N ALA A 363 1.18 10.24 -9.71
CA ALA A 363 2.42 9.50 -9.87
C ALA A 363 2.27 8.25 -10.77
N THR A 364 1.05 7.75 -10.96
CA THR A 364 0.77 6.49 -11.69
C THR A 364 0.43 6.76 -13.14
N THR A 365 1.07 6.03 -14.06
CA THR A 365 0.80 6.13 -15.51
C THR A 365 -0.16 5.06 -16.03
N SER A 366 -0.40 3.99 -15.24
CA SER A 366 -1.34 2.93 -15.57
C SER A 366 -2.68 3.20 -14.89
N ILE A 367 -3.60 3.82 -15.61
CA ILE A 367 -4.94 4.13 -15.12
C ILE A 367 -5.88 2.97 -15.46
N PRO A 368 -6.63 2.38 -14.50
CA PRO A 368 -7.60 1.33 -14.76
C PRO A 368 -8.90 1.90 -15.34
N HIS A 369 -9.76 1.02 -15.86
CA HIS A 369 -11.10 1.42 -16.26
C HIS A 369 -12.05 1.64 -15.07
N GLU A 370 -11.74 1.06 -13.93
CA GLU A 370 -12.53 1.19 -12.72
C GLU A 370 -11.67 1.36 -11.48
N VAL A 371 -12.08 2.25 -10.57
CA VAL A 371 -11.52 2.41 -9.23
C VAL A 371 -12.59 1.98 -8.23
N VAL A 372 -12.30 0.93 -7.47
CA VAL A 372 -13.25 0.35 -6.53
C VAL A 372 -12.86 0.76 -5.11
N VAL A 373 -13.79 1.37 -4.39
CA VAL A 373 -13.54 1.97 -3.07
C VAL A 373 -14.63 1.61 -2.08
N ARG A 374 -14.39 1.78 -0.78
CA ARG A 374 -15.40 1.56 0.26
C ARG A 374 -16.38 2.72 0.41
N VAL A 375 -15.89 3.94 0.26
CA VAL A 375 -16.66 5.18 0.43
C VAL A 375 -16.42 6.05 -0.79
N MET A 376 -17.48 6.69 -1.31
CA MET A 376 -17.34 7.59 -2.46
C MET A 376 -16.50 8.82 -2.06
N PRO A 377 -15.43 9.15 -2.80
CA PRO A 377 -14.65 10.35 -2.52
C PRO A 377 -15.45 11.63 -2.77
N GLU A 378 -15.06 12.72 -2.14
CA GLU A 378 -15.63 14.04 -2.45
C GLU A 378 -15.37 14.36 -3.94
N ASP A 379 -16.37 14.88 -4.64
CA ASP A 379 -16.31 15.23 -6.09
C ASP A 379 -15.88 14.07 -7.03
N ALA A 380 -16.44 12.90 -6.80
CA ALA A 380 -16.15 11.70 -7.60
C ALA A 380 -16.27 11.92 -9.12
N GLU A 381 -17.28 12.70 -9.57
CA GLU A 381 -17.48 13.01 -11.01
C GLU A 381 -16.29 13.78 -11.62
N ALA A 382 -15.77 14.78 -10.91
CA ALA A 382 -14.62 15.55 -11.39
C ALA A 382 -13.36 14.67 -11.42
N MET A 383 -13.23 13.77 -10.45
CA MET A 383 -12.12 12.82 -10.40
C MET A 383 -12.20 11.79 -11.53
N GLU A 384 -13.38 11.26 -11.84
CA GLU A 384 -13.61 10.37 -13.00
C GLU A 384 -13.23 11.06 -14.32
N GLN A 385 -13.62 12.32 -14.50
CA GLN A 385 -13.25 13.12 -15.68
C GLN A 385 -11.73 13.33 -15.76
N TRP A 386 -11.09 13.67 -14.66
CA TRP A 386 -9.64 13.83 -14.58
C TRP A 386 -8.89 12.54 -14.89
N LEU A 387 -9.29 11.41 -14.30
CA LEU A 387 -8.72 10.10 -14.59
C LEU A 387 -8.96 9.68 -16.04
N THR A 388 -10.14 9.93 -16.58
CA THR A 388 -10.49 9.67 -17.98
C THR A 388 -9.59 10.47 -18.93
N GLY A 389 -9.31 11.75 -18.60
CA GLY A 389 -8.38 12.58 -19.38
C GLY A 389 -6.92 12.06 -19.36
N LYS A 390 -6.53 11.37 -18.29
CA LYS A 390 -5.21 10.71 -18.19
C LYS A 390 -5.16 9.34 -18.86
N LEU A 391 -6.31 8.69 -19.09
CA LEU A 391 -6.39 7.39 -19.75
C LEU A 391 -6.03 7.57 -21.22
N ALA A 392 -4.86 7.06 -21.64
CA ALA A 392 -4.31 7.21 -23.00
C ALA A 392 -5.02 6.35 -24.05
N SER A 393 -6.25 5.91 -23.84
CA SER A 393 -6.95 5.04 -24.80
C SER A 393 -7.68 5.84 -25.87
N ALA A 394 -7.37 5.53 -27.12
CA ALA A 394 -7.87 6.21 -28.32
C ALA A 394 -9.38 6.01 -28.62
N HIS A 395 -10.15 5.34 -27.76
CA HIS A 395 -11.50 4.87 -28.08
C HIS A 395 -12.58 5.29 -27.07
N GLY A 396 -12.43 6.45 -26.41
CA GLY A 396 -13.51 6.99 -25.56
C GLY A 396 -13.83 6.19 -24.28
N ALA A 397 -12.90 5.35 -23.84
CA ALA A 397 -13.02 4.63 -22.58
C ALA A 397 -13.06 5.63 -21.41
N LYS A 398 -14.00 5.41 -20.47
CA LYS A 398 -14.18 6.24 -19.28
C LYS A 398 -13.70 5.49 -18.05
N VAL A 399 -13.11 6.22 -17.12
CA VAL A 399 -12.81 5.71 -15.78
C VAL A 399 -14.03 5.92 -14.90
N ARG A 400 -14.40 4.90 -14.14
CA ARG A 400 -15.50 4.94 -13.19
C ARG A 400 -15.03 4.67 -11.77
N ILE A 401 -15.55 5.41 -10.80
CA ILE A 401 -15.35 5.13 -9.37
C ILE A 401 -16.62 4.43 -8.86
N SER A 402 -16.46 3.29 -8.19
CA SER A 402 -17.60 2.49 -7.72
C SER A 402 -17.44 2.07 -6.26
N VAL A 403 -18.57 1.98 -5.57
CA VAL A 403 -18.68 1.48 -4.19
C VAL A 403 -19.57 0.22 -4.25
N PRO A 404 -18.98 -0.98 -4.20
CA PRO A 404 -19.74 -2.22 -4.27
C PRO A 404 -20.33 -2.57 -2.90
N GLU A 405 -21.61 -2.94 -2.88
CA GLU A 405 -22.28 -3.41 -1.67
C GLU A 405 -22.18 -4.93 -1.49
N ARG A 406 -22.08 -5.70 -2.58
CA ARG A 406 -22.09 -7.18 -2.58
C ARG A 406 -21.28 -7.76 -3.73
N GLY A 407 -20.88 -9.03 -3.58
CA GLY A 407 -20.20 -9.83 -4.62
C GLY A 407 -18.69 -9.61 -4.67
N GLU A 408 -18.04 -10.20 -5.68
CA GLU A 408 -16.57 -10.29 -5.82
C GLU A 408 -15.83 -8.95 -5.58
N LYS A 409 -16.39 -7.82 -6.03
CA LYS A 409 -15.75 -6.51 -5.81
C LYS A 409 -15.80 -6.08 -4.34
N ALA A 410 -16.90 -6.38 -3.63
CA ALA A 410 -17.01 -6.08 -2.20
C ALA A 410 -16.04 -6.95 -1.38
N ASP A 411 -15.85 -8.22 -1.77
CA ASP A 411 -14.90 -9.12 -1.14
C ASP A 411 -13.46 -8.62 -1.35
N LEU A 412 -13.16 -8.11 -2.54
CA LEU A 412 -11.86 -7.49 -2.84
C LEU A 412 -11.61 -6.22 -2.02
N VAL A 413 -12.64 -5.37 -1.81
CA VAL A 413 -12.52 -4.20 -0.93
C VAL A 413 -12.24 -4.64 0.49
N SER A 414 -12.96 -5.65 0.99
CA SER A 414 -12.75 -6.19 2.34
C SER A 414 -11.33 -6.76 2.50
N MET A 415 -10.81 -7.46 1.50
CA MET A 415 -9.42 -7.93 1.46
C MET A 415 -8.43 -6.75 1.50
N ALA A 416 -8.66 -5.72 0.71
CA ALA A 416 -7.81 -4.52 0.70
C ALA A 416 -7.83 -3.78 2.05
N GLU A 417 -8.98 -3.71 2.73
CA GLU A 417 -9.11 -3.13 4.08
C GLU A 417 -8.35 -3.93 5.13
N GLN A 418 -8.43 -5.26 5.10
CA GLN A 418 -7.64 -6.14 5.95
C GLN A 418 -6.13 -5.89 5.76
N ASN A 419 -5.69 -5.84 4.52
CA ASN A 419 -4.29 -5.56 4.18
C ASN A 419 -3.87 -4.15 4.63
N ALA A 420 -4.74 -3.14 4.49
CA ALA A 420 -4.50 -1.79 5.01
C ALA A 420 -4.30 -1.78 6.54
N LYS A 421 -5.09 -2.58 7.26
CA LYS A 421 -4.94 -2.78 8.70
C LYS A 421 -3.58 -3.40 9.04
N HIS A 422 -3.16 -4.43 8.31
CA HIS A 422 -1.84 -5.06 8.50
C HIS A 422 -0.70 -4.09 8.20
N THR A 423 -0.82 -3.28 7.15
CA THR A 423 0.14 -2.22 6.82
C THR A 423 0.31 -1.24 7.98
N LEU A 424 -0.81 -0.79 8.57
CA LEU A 424 -0.78 0.13 9.71
C LEU A 424 -0.14 -0.50 10.95
N MET A 425 -0.45 -1.77 11.22
CA MET A 425 0.15 -2.50 12.33
C MET A 425 1.67 -2.61 12.18
N ARG A 426 2.16 -3.01 10.99
CA ARG A 426 3.60 -3.06 10.69
C ARG A 426 4.26 -1.69 10.87
N TYR A 427 3.60 -0.63 10.41
CA TYR A 427 4.12 0.73 10.57
C TYR A 427 4.25 1.13 12.03
N LYS A 428 3.22 0.88 12.87
CA LYS A 428 3.25 1.16 14.30
C LYS A 428 4.38 0.42 15.00
N VAL A 429 4.56 -0.88 14.69
CA VAL A 429 5.66 -1.67 15.24
C VAL A 429 7.01 -1.09 14.84
N ARG A 430 7.19 -0.68 13.58
CA ARG A 430 8.47 -0.12 13.09
C ARG A 430 8.79 1.26 13.64
N THR A 431 7.79 2.08 13.97
CA THR A 431 7.97 3.48 14.39
C THR A 431 7.94 3.68 15.90
N ASN A 432 7.54 2.67 16.66
CA ASN A 432 7.54 2.74 18.12
C ASN A 432 8.96 2.58 18.65
N TYR A 433 9.65 3.70 18.95
CA TYR A 433 11.05 3.72 19.38
C TYR A 433 11.28 3.25 20.82
N GLU A 434 10.23 3.18 21.65
CA GLU A 434 10.39 2.92 23.09
C GLU A 434 10.88 1.51 23.42
N ASP A 435 10.65 0.50 22.53
CA ASP A 435 11.06 -0.90 22.76
C ASP A 435 11.49 -1.61 21.47
N LYS A 436 12.56 -1.12 20.85
CA LYS A 436 13.09 -1.68 19.60
C LYS A 436 13.25 -3.22 19.64
N ARG A 437 13.68 -3.77 20.79
CA ARG A 437 13.85 -5.22 20.96
C ARG A 437 12.53 -6.00 20.88
N ILE A 438 11.44 -5.44 21.44
CA ILE A 438 10.11 -6.07 21.37
C ILE A 438 9.58 -5.99 19.95
N ASN A 439 9.76 -4.85 19.30
CA ASN A 439 9.32 -4.63 17.92
C ASN A 439 10.05 -5.56 16.93
N ASP A 440 11.37 -5.70 17.09
CA ASP A 440 12.18 -6.63 16.29
C ASP A 440 11.72 -8.09 16.51
N ALA A 441 11.36 -8.47 17.75
CA ALA A 441 10.86 -9.81 18.04
C ALA A 441 9.48 -10.09 17.41
N LEU A 442 8.55 -9.12 17.42
CA LEU A 442 7.24 -9.26 16.75
C LEU A 442 7.39 -9.40 15.23
N LEU A 443 8.30 -8.63 14.62
CA LEU A 443 8.60 -8.74 13.18
C LEU A 443 9.29 -10.06 12.83
N GLN A 444 10.14 -10.58 13.73
CA GLN A 444 10.75 -11.90 13.55
C GLN A 444 9.70 -13.02 13.62
N LEU A 445 8.73 -12.94 14.55
CA LEU A 445 7.62 -13.89 14.62
C LEU A 445 6.75 -13.83 13.36
N GLU A 446 6.40 -12.64 12.87
CA GLU A 446 5.69 -12.46 11.60
C GLU A 446 6.41 -13.20 10.46
N SER A 447 7.72 -12.96 10.34
CA SER A 447 8.53 -13.56 9.26
C SER A 447 8.73 -15.06 9.41
N ALA A 448 8.99 -15.54 10.63
CA ALA A 448 9.29 -16.94 10.91
C ALA A 448 8.06 -17.84 10.78
N LEU A 449 6.89 -17.35 11.19
CA LEU A 449 5.62 -18.06 11.12
C LEU A 449 4.82 -17.74 9.84
N ALA A 450 5.38 -16.94 8.92
CA ALA A 450 4.72 -16.50 7.69
C ALA A 450 3.33 -15.90 7.94
N LEU A 451 3.19 -15.08 9.00
CA LEU A 451 1.95 -14.41 9.35
C LEU A 451 1.70 -13.22 8.43
N ASP A 452 0.44 -12.86 8.22
CA ASP A 452 0.05 -11.71 7.41
C ASP A 452 0.42 -10.37 8.05
N ALA A 453 0.54 -10.34 9.40
CA ALA A 453 0.92 -9.15 10.18
C ALA A 453 1.66 -9.54 11.46
N PRO A 454 2.42 -8.60 12.09
CA PRO A 454 2.99 -8.82 13.41
C PRO A 454 1.89 -9.17 14.43
N PRO A 455 2.03 -10.24 15.23
CA PRO A 455 1.01 -10.64 16.18
C PRO A 455 1.00 -9.70 17.39
N MET A 456 0.04 -8.77 17.40
CA MET A 456 -0.07 -7.75 18.48
C MET A 456 -0.68 -8.33 19.74
N ARG A 457 -1.58 -9.33 19.59
CA ARG A 457 -2.16 -10.09 20.71
C ARG A 457 -1.80 -11.56 20.58
N ILE A 458 -1.05 -12.05 21.57
CA ILE A 458 -0.61 -13.45 21.63
C ILE A 458 -1.21 -14.10 22.87
N GLU A 459 -1.88 -15.24 22.72
CA GLU A 459 -2.37 -16.05 23.84
C GLU A 459 -1.56 -17.35 23.91
N CYS A 460 -0.92 -17.62 25.06
CA CYS A 460 -0.12 -18.82 25.26
C CYS A 460 -0.81 -19.74 26.26
N PHE A 461 -0.92 -21.02 25.91
CA PHE A 461 -1.59 -22.04 26.73
C PHE A 461 -0.61 -23.12 27.17
N ASP A 462 -0.71 -23.48 28.44
CA ASP A 462 0.07 -24.56 29.05
C ASP A 462 -0.83 -25.43 29.92
N ILE A 463 -0.61 -26.75 29.89
CA ILE A 463 -1.33 -27.68 30.74
C ILE A 463 -0.36 -28.25 31.77
N SER A 464 -0.81 -28.24 33.04
CA SER A 464 -0.07 -28.76 34.15
C SER A 464 -0.93 -29.75 34.95
N THR A 465 -0.44 -30.97 35.09
CA THR A 465 -1.09 -32.04 35.88
C THR A 465 -0.31 -32.26 37.17
N ASN A 466 -0.96 -32.16 38.31
CA ASN A 466 -0.33 -32.43 39.60
C ASN A 466 -0.70 -33.85 40.09
N HIS A 467 0.27 -34.73 40.14
CA HIS A 467 0.16 -36.13 40.65
C HIS A 467 -1.09 -36.93 40.18
N GLY A 468 -1.53 -36.70 38.92
CA GLY A 468 -2.63 -37.46 38.32
C GLY A 468 -4.05 -37.08 38.79
N THR A 469 -4.21 -36.15 39.75
CA THR A 469 -5.53 -35.89 40.36
C THR A 469 -6.17 -34.57 39.91
N TYR A 470 -5.40 -33.57 39.57
CA TYR A 470 -5.92 -32.25 39.18
C TYR A 470 -5.15 -31.70 37.98
N THR A 471 -5.85 -31.53 36.85
CA THR A 471 -5.31 -30.90 35.66
C THR A 471 -5.81 -29.44 35.58
N VAL A 472 -4.89 -28.50 35.42
CA VAL A 472 -5.16 -27.07 35.28
C VAL A 472 -4.46 -26.58 34.05
N ALA A 473 -5.19 -25.84 33.22
CA ALA A 473 -4.57 -25.08 32.12
C ALA A 473 -4.41 -23.60 32.50
N SER A 474 -3.32 -23.01 32.08
CA SER A 474 -3.05 -21.58 32.22
C SER A 474 -3.03 -20.90 30.86
N MET A 475 -3.62 -19.70 30.80
CA MET A 475 -3.57 -18.81 29.65
C MET A 475 -2.80 -17.56 30.03
N VAL A 476 -1.73 -17.28 29.32
CA VAL A 476 -0.93 -16.06 29.44
C VAL A 476 -1.18 -15.20 28.20
N VAL A 477 -1.34 -13.92 28.39
CA VAL A 477 -1.65 -12.98 27.29
C VAL A 477 -0.54 -11.95 27.17
N PHE A 478 -0.12 -11.70 25.93
CA PHE A 478 0.75 -10.60 25.58
C PHE A 478 -0.01 -9.64 24.65
N THR A 479 0.07 -8.36 24.97
CA THR A 479 -0.48 -7.29 24.14
C THR A 479 0.64 -6.35 23.76
N ASN A 480 0.80 -6.09 22.44
CA ASN A 480 1.90 -5.29 21.89
C ASN A 480 3.29 -5.80 22.36
N GLY A 481 3.45 -7.13 22.41
CA GLY A 481 4.67 -7.79 22.86
C GLY A 481 4.97 -7.69 24.36
N ARG A 482 4.09 -7.09 25.16
CA ARG A 482 4.24 -6.96 26.62
C ARG A 482 3.23 -7.85 27.35
N PRO A 483 3.63 -8.48 28.48
CA PRO A 483 2.71 -9.29 29.27
C PRO A 483 1.53 -8.51 29.80
N ASP A 484 0.31 -8.89 29.49
CA ASP A 484 -0.94 -8.33 30.00
C ASP A 484 -1.51 -9.21 31.11
N LYS A 485 -1.00 -9.00 32.33
CA LYS A 485 -1.34 -9.80 33.50
C LYS A 485 -2.83 -9.73 33.87
N GLY A 486 -3.52 -8.65 33.52
CA GLY A 486 -4.95 -8.49 33.78
C GLY A 486 -5.81 -9.48 33.01
N GLN A 487 -5.27 -9.99 31.91
CA GLN A 487 -5.96 -10.93 31.03
C GLN A 487 -5.54 -12.40 31.23
N TYR A 488 -4.64 -12.72 32.14
CA TYR A 488 -4.26 -14.09 32.47
C TYR A 488 -5.44 -14.87 33.05
N ARG A 489 -5.62 -16.10 32.61
CA ARG A 489 -6.72 -16.95 33.08
C ARG A 489 -6.22 -18.35 33.42
N ARG A 490 -6.98 -19.02 34.28
CA ARG A 490 -6.79 -20.41 34.69
C ARG A 490 -8.06 -21.18 34.42
N PHE A 491 -7.91 -22.36 33.85
CA PHE A 491 -9.02 -23.24 33.53
C PHE A 491 -8.83 -24.56 34.34
N LYS A 492 -9.74 -24.84 35.26
CA LYS A 492 -9.83 -26.13 35.89
C LYS A 492 -10.44 -27.09 34.87
N ILE A 493 -9.74 -28.17 34.53
CA ILE A 493 -10.24 -29.22 33.63
C ILE A 493 -11.35 -29.98 34.34
N LYS A 494 -12.47 -30.15 33.64
CA LYS A 494 -13.67 -30.81 34.17
C LYS A 494 -13.79 -32.26 33.72
N ALA A 495 -13.15 -32.63 32.62
CA ALA A 495 -13.16 -33.97 32.11
C ALA A 495 -12.55 -34.91 33.17
N GLN A 496 -13.32 -35.95 33.62
CA GLN A 496 -12.80 -37.03 34.40
C GLN A 496 -12.03 -37.95 33.43
N LEU A 497 -10.70 -37.82 33.44
CA LEU A 497 -9.82 -38.63 32.61
C LEU A 497 -9.23 -39.70 33.52
N ASP A 498 -9.40 -40.97 33.19
CA ASP A 498 -8.81 -42.09 33.93
C ASP A 498 -7.28 -42.11 33.84
N GLU A 499 -6.71 -41.44 32.81
CA GLU A 499 -5.30 -41.09 32.64
C GLU A 499 -5.14 -39.64 32.22
N ALA A 500 -4.02 -39.00 32.61
CA ALA A 500 -3.71 -37.62 32.23
C ALA A 500 -3.59 -37.49 30.70
N ASN A 501 -4.62 -36.97 30.05
CA ASN A 501 -4.65 -36.76 28.61
C ASN A 501 -4.63 -35.26 28.27
N ASP A 502 -3.42 -34.76 28.01
CA ASP A 502 -3.18 -33.37 27.72
C ASP A 502 -3.90 -32.88 26.45
N PHE A 503 -4.17 -33.80 25.49
CA PHE A 503 -4.87 -33.46 24.25
C PHE A 503 -6.34 -33.07 24.50
N LEU A 504 -7.07 -33.94 25.22
CA LEU A 504 -8.46 -33.68 25.57
C LEU A 504 -8.60 -32.48 26.50
N SER A 505 -7.65 -32.30 27.42
CA SER A 505 -7.59 -31.15 28.30
C SER A 505 -7.42 -29.84 27.50
N MET A 506 -6.57 -29.82 26.49
CA MET A 506 -6.36 -28.66 25.63
C MET A 506 -7.60 -28.36 24.79
N GLN A 507 -8.24 -29.39 24.21
CA GLN A 507 -9.49 -29.23 23.47
C GLN A 507 -10.61 -28.65 24.34
N GLU A 508 -10.76 -29.11 25.60
CA GLU A 508 -11.72 -28.54 26.55
C GLU A 508 -11.45 -27.03 26.79
N VAL A 509 -10.19 -26.67 26.96
CA VAL A 509 -9.81 -25.27 27.20
C VAL A 509 -10.13 -24.39 25.98
N MET A 510 -9.80 -24.85 24.78
CA MET A 510 -10.09 -24.13 23.53
C MET A 510 -11.58 -23.95 23.34
N SER A 511 -12.40 -25.00 23.50
CA SER A 511 -13.85 -24.89 23.41
C SER A 511 -14.42 -23.87 24.39
N ARG A 512 -13.92 -23.85 25.62
CA ARG A 512 -14.39 -22.92 26.67
C ARG A 512 -13.90 -21.50 26.48
N ARG A 513 -12.74 -21.30 25.89
CA ARG A 513 -12.16 -19.96 25.62
C ARG A 513 -12.85 -19.29 24.43
N TYR A 514 -13.06 -20.05 23.34
CA TYR A 514 -13.53 -19.53 22.07
C TYR A 514 -15.01 -19.82 21.77
N CYS A 515 -15.82 -20.22 22.79
CA CYS A 515 -17.27 -20.34 22.58
C CYS A 515 -17.89 -18.98 22.29
N ALA A 516 -19.01 -18.98 21.54
CA ALA A 516 -19.69 -17.77 21.08
C ALA A 516 -20.05 -16.81 22.25
N GLU A 517 -20.49 -17.36 23.39
CA GLU A 517 -20.84 -16.57 24.58
C GLU A 517 -19.64 -15.76 25.12
N ARG A 518 -18.45 -16.35 25.13
CA ARG A 518 -17.24 -15.67 25.62
C ARG A 518 -16.62 -14.73 24.60
N MET A 519 -16.79 -15.05 23.32
CA MET A 519 -16.35 -14.16 22.27
C MET A 519 -17.23 -12.91 22.15
N ALA A 520 -18.46 -12.94 22.65
CA ALA A 520 -19.35 -11.80 22.76
C ALA A 520 -19.09 -10.90 23.98
N ASP A 521 -18.27 -11.34 24.95
CA ASP A 521 -17.95 -10.57 26.17
C ASP A 521 -16.88 -9.52 25.87
N GLU A 522 -17.15 -8.24 26.14
CA GLU A 522 -16.20 -7.12 25.92
C GLU A 522 -14.84 -7.31 26.58
N ARG A 523 -14.78 -8.02 27.71
CA ARG A 523 -13.53 -8.28 28.45
C ARG A 523 -12.76 -9.49 27.93
N PHE A 524 -13.47 -10.47 27.34
CA PHE A 524 -12.90 -11.75 26.89
C PHE A 524 -12.90 -11.89 25.36
N GLY A 525 -13.77 -11.20 24.65
CA GLY A 525 -14.03 -11.36 23.23
C GLY A 525 -12.90 -10.89 22.31
N LYS A 526 -11.84 -10.31 22.88
CA LYS A 526 -10.68 -9.92 22.06
C LYS A 526 -10.02 -11.18 21.48
N LYS A 527 -10.08 -11.29 20.17
CA LYS A 527 -9.48 -12.36 19.38
C LYS A 527 -7.96 -12.21 19.36
N PRO A 528 -7.18 -13.30 19.57
CA PRO A 528 -5.73 -13.24 19.41
C PRO A 528 -5.34 -13.30 17.93
N ASP A 529 -4.21 -12.69 17.59
CA ASP A 529 -3.56 -12.82 16.29
C ASP A 529 -2.76 -14.11 16.18
N LEU A 530 -2.26 -14.62 17.32
CA LEU A 530 -1.48 -15.86 17.41
C LEU A 530 -1.78 -16.59 18.71
N ILE A 531 -1.98 -17.88 18.62
CA ILE A 531 -2.02 -18.81 19.76
C ILE A 531 -0.76 -19.65 19.77
N ILE A 532 -0.09 -19.70 20.92
CA ILE A 532 1.08 -20.56 21.16
C ILE A 532 0.66 -21.64 22.17
N LEU A 533 0.79 -22.89 21.77
CA LEU A 533 0.55 -24.07 22.61
C LEU A 533 1.88 -24.56 23.16
N ASP A 534 1.95 -24.76 24.48
CA ASP A 534 3.08 -25.43 25.09
C ASP A 534 2.99 -26.94 24.83
N GLY A 535 3.47 -27.34 23.67
CA GLY A 535 3.42 -28.72 23.22
C GLY A 535 3.83 -28.89 21.76
N GLY A 536 4.10 -30.10 21.38
CA GLY A 536 4.52 -30.46 20.03
C GLY A 536 3.36 -30.64 19.04
N LEU A 537 3.69 -31.15 17.87
CA LEU A 537 2.78 -31.35 16.75
C LEU A 537 1.49 -32.12 17.09
N PRO A 538 1.50 -33.16 17.96
CA PRO A 538 0.26 -33.87 18.30
C PRO A 538 -0.77 -33.00 19.06
N GLN A 539 -0.31 -32.14 19.97
CA GLN A 539 -1.20 -31.20 20.70
C GLN A 539 -1.73 -30.12 19.75
N LEU A 540 -0.89 -29.63 18.85
CA LEU A 540 -1.29 -28.70 17.81
C LEU A 540 -2.40 -29.27 16.92
N ASN A 541 -2.24 -30.51 16.44
CA ASN A 541 -3.24 -31.19 15.62
C ASN A 541 -4.58 -31.41 16.36
N ALA A 542 -4.54 -31.72 17.66
CA ALA A 542 -5.75 -31.85 18.46
C ALA A 542 -6.51 -30.53 18.58
N VAL A 543 -5.83 -29.41 18.74
CA VAL A 543 -6.44 -28.08 18.78
C VAL A 543 -6.97 -27.67 17.41
N MET A 544 -6.27 -27.99 16.33
CA MET A 544 -6.77 -27.74 14.96
C MET A 544 -8.09 -28.46 14.70
N GLN A 545 -8.19 -29.75 15.01
CA GLN A 545 -9.44 -30.49 14.88
C GLN A 545 -10.58 -29.87 15.69
N GLN A 546 -10.27 -29.36 16.90
CA GLN A 546 -11.26 -28.67 17.71
C GLN A 546 -11.71 -27.35 17.05
N PHE A 547 -10.78 -26.56 16.50
CA PHE A 547 -11.09 -25.30 15.82
C PHE A 547 -11.89 -25.54 14.54
N ASP A 548 -11.55 -26.56 13.75
CA ASP A 548 -12.33 -26.96 12.57
C ASP A 548 -13.77 -27.30 12.95
N SER A 549 -13.97 -28.04 14.05
CA SER A 549 -15.31 -28.37 14.56
C SER A 549 -16.11 -27.15 15.03
N MET A 550 -15.42 -26.07 15.42
CA MET A 550 -16.02 -24.81 15.87
C MET A 550 -16.13 -23.77 14.73
N GLY A 551 -15.62 -24.06 13.53
CA GLY A 551 -15.61 -23.15 12.39
C GLY A 551 -14.67 -21.96 12.56
N ILE A 552 -13.58 -22.12 13.34
CA ILE A 552 -12.58 -21.07 13.58
C ILE A 552 -11.38 -21.34 12.69
N HIS A 553 -11.19 -20.52 11.65
CA HIS A 553 -10.10 -20.68 10.67
C HIS A 553 -9.20 -19.45 10.55
N ASP A 554 -9.49 -18.42 11.31
CA ASP A 554 -8.91 -17.08 11.17
C ASP A 554 -8.03 -16.67 12.38
N ILE A 555 -7.49 -17.67 13.11
CA ILE A 555 -6.51 -17.49 14.18
C ILE A 555 -5.28 -18.35 13.87
N ALA A 556 -4.11 -17.73 13.83
CA ALA A 556 -2.87 -18.45 13.65
C ALA A 556 -2.53 -19.30 14.89
N LEU A 557 -2.08 -20.54 14.67
CA LEU A 557 -1.73 -21.51 15.70
C LEU A 557 -0.28 -21.95 15.53
N CYS A 558 0.46 -22.06 16.64
CA CYS A 558 1.74 -22.78 16.64
C CYS A 558 1.94 -23.56 17.94
N GLY A 559 2.69 -24.66 17.85
CA GLY A 559 3.15 -25.43 19.00
C GLY A 559 4.60 -25.08 19.35
N LEU A 560 4.95 -25.04 20.64
CA LEU A 560 6.30 -24.80 21.13
C LEU A 560 6.84 -26.07 21.80
N ALA A 561 7.85 -26.71 21.21
CA ALA A 561 8.52 -27.87 21.81
C ALA A 561 9.59 -27.42 22.83
N LYS A 562 9.51 -27.98 24.04
CA LYS A 562 10.32 -27.56 25.20
C LYS A 562 11.84 -27.82 25.07
N ARG A 563 12.27 -28.85 24.33
CA ARG A 563 13.69 -29.28 24.32
C ARG A 563 14.59 -28.36 23.52
N ASP A 564 14.11 -27.89 22.36
CA ASP A 564 14.94 -27.18 21.38
C ASP A 564 14.38 -25.79 21.00
N GLU A 565 13.34 -25.32 21.72
CA GLU A 565 12.63 -24.05 21.45
C GLU A 565 12.11 -23.96 20.00
N GLU A 566 11.73 -25.09 19.43
CA GLU A 566 11.23 -25.20 18.06
C GLU A 566 9.74 -24.89 17.99
N LEU A 567 9.35 -24.06 17.01
CA LEU A 567 7.96 -23.80 16.70
C LEU A 567 7.47 -24.73 15.60
N PHE A 568 6.34 -25.37 15.83
CA PHE A 568 5.63 -26.18 14.86
C PHE A 568 4.42 -25.41 14.34
N VAL A 569 4.30 -25.31 13.03
CA VAL A 569 3.16 -24.65 12.36
C VAL A 569 2.44 -25.62 11.43
N PRO A 570 1.10 -25.61 11.41
CA PRO A 570 0.33 -26.61 10.68
C PRO A 570 0.46 -26.52 9.15
N TRP A 571 0.85 -25.37 8.62
CA TRP A 571 0.91 -25.08 7.17
C TRP A 571 2.30 -25.18 6.56
N GLN A 572 3.31 -25.64 7.32
CA GLN A 572 4.67 -25.81 6.81
C GLN A 572 5.07 -27.29 6.82
N ASP A 573 5.26 -27.86 5.63
CA ASP A 573 5.79 -29.22 5.44
C ASP A 573 7.31 -29.34 5.69
N THR A 574 7.99 -28.23 5.99
CA THR A 574 9.47 -28.14 6.01
C THR A 574 10.11 -28.43 7.36
N GLY A 575 9.36 -28.96 8.34
CA GLY A 575 9.87 -29.23 9.69
C GLY A 575 9.75 -28.03 10.64
N PRO A 576 10.30 -28.14 11.87
CA PRO A 576 10.17 -27.11 12.90
C PRO A 576 10.90 -25.82 12.51
N VAL A 577 10.30 -24.69 12.83
CA VAL A 577 10.92 -23.38 12.68
C VAL A 577 11.79 -23.10 13.88
N VAL A 578 13.11 -23.05 13.69
CA VAL A 578 14.06 -22.66 14.73
C VAL A 578 14.10 -21.14 14.80
N LEU A 579 13.61 -20.57 15.90
CA LEU A 579 13.82 -19.15 16.16
C LEU A 579 15.28 -18.91 16.59
N PRO A 580 15.99 -17.93 15.99
CA PRO A 580 17.28 -17.52 16.54
C PRO A 580 17.05 -17.09 17.99
N ALA A 581 17.93 -17.53 18.94
CA ALA A 581 17.85 -17.36 20.39
C ALA A 581 17.18 -16.03 20.80
N CYS A 582 15.89 -16.05 20.84
CA CYS A 582 15.07 -14.85 20.87
C CYS A 582 14.77 -14.53 22.32
N ILE A 583 14.94 -13.29 22.68
CA ILE A 583 14.58 -12.69 23.97
C ILE A 583 13.16 -13.08 24.43
N TRP A 584 12.37 -13.63 23.52
CA TRP A 584 11.01 -14.11 23.75
C TRP A 584 10.94 -15.46 24.48
N SER A 585 11.72 -16.45 24.08
CA SER A 585 11.68 -17.78 24.70
C SER A 585 12.01 -17.70 26.20
N SER A 586 13.08 -17.00 26.57
CA SER A 586 13.46 -16.84 27.99
C SER A 586 12.45 -16.02 28.82
N ARG A 587 11.69 -15.08 28.22
CA ARG A 587 10.64 -14.33 28.91
C ARG A 587 9.32 -15.09 29.01
N PHE A 588 9.00 -15.95 28.06
CA PHE A 588 7.85 -16.84 28.12
C PHE A 588 8.06 -17.89 29.21
N GLU A 589 9.24 -18.47 29.29
CA GLU A 589 9.56 -19.57 30.20
C GLU A 589 9.68 -19.12 31.66
N THR A 590 10.41 -18.05 31.96
CA THR A 590 10.56 -17.53 33.34
C THR A 590 9.25 -17.04 33.96
N ARG A 591 8.29 -16.58 33.15
CA ARG A 591 6.99 -16.12 33.69
C ARG A 591 5.94 -17.22 33.72
N ARG A 592 6.07 -18.24 32.89
CA ARG A 592 5.25 -19.43 32.87
C ARG A 592 5.48 -20.27 34.12
N THR A 593 6.72 -20.55 34.47
CA THR A 593 7.09 -21.26 35.70
C THR A 593 6.69 -20.52 36.98
N ALA A 594 6.82 -19.19 37.03
CA ALA A 594 6.37 -18.38 38.16
C ALA A 594 4.83 -18.32 38.30
N SER A 595 4.07 -18.39 37.19
CA SER A 595 2.60 -18.49 37.21
C SER A 595 2.12 -19.87 37.64
N LEU A 596 2.82 -20.93 37.23
CA LEU A 596 2.50 -22.31 37.52
C LEU A 596 2.77 -22.73 38.98
N SER A 597 3.96 -22.35 39.49
CA SER A 597 4.30 -22.63 40.90
C SER A 597 3.32 -21.95 41.89
N ASN A 598 2.88 -20.73 41.61
CA ASN A 598 1.84 -20.04 42.38
C ASN A 598 0.43 -20.66 42.19
N SER A 599 0.15 -21.33 41.03
CA SER A 599 -1.13 -21.98 40.76
C SER A 599 -1.28 -23.26 41.55
N ILE A 600 -0.21 -24.07 41.56
CA ILE A 600 -0.16 -25.36 42.28
C ILE A 600 -0.21 -25.10 43.77
N ALA A 601 0.54 -24.12 44.33
CA ALA A 601 0.52 -23.79 45.71
C ALA A 601 -0.85 -23.27 46.21
N ASN A 602 -1.59 -22.50 45.39
CA ASN A 602 -2.93 -22.01 45.75
C ASN A 602 -4.05 -23.04 45.57
N CYS A 603 -3.89 -24.07 44.71
CA CYS A 603 -4.81 -25.19 44.63
C CYS A 603 -4.61 -26.17 45.79
N ALA A 604 -3.37 -26.43 46.18
CA ALA A 604 -3.06 -27.30 47.35
C ALA A 604 -3.45 -26.68 48.69
N ALA A 605 -3.51 -25.33 48.79
CA ALA A 605 -3.95 -24.61 50.00
C ALA A 605 -5.48 -24.47 50.12
N ARG A 606 -6.26 -24.88 49.13
CA ARG A 606 -7.74 -24.82 49.10
C ARG A 606 -8.40 -26.17 48.96
N ALA A 607 -7.64 -27.27 48.89
CA ALA A 607 -8.08 -28.66 49.05
C ALA A 607 -7.84 -29.13 50.49
#